data_0dacdc512be67f8d2dc36432c81b3c75
#
_entry.id   0dacdc512be67f8d2dc36432c81b3c75
#
_cell.length_a   1.000
_cell.length_b   1.000
_cell.length_c   1.000
_cell.angle_alpha   90.00
_cell.angle_beta   90.00
_cell.angle_gamma   90.00
#
_symmetry.space_group_name_H-M   'P 1'
#
loop_
_entity.id
_entity.type
_entity.pdbx_description
1 polymer ?
#
loop_
_entity_poly.entity_id
_entity_poly.type
_entity_poly.pdbx_seq_one_letter_code
_entity_poly.pdbx_strand_id
1 'polypeptide(L)'
;AGARVYRRYNHQQVGKGYALDYLFKCLSASGKDVYDGYFVFDADNYVDPNFVREMNNTFDGGHYAALTSYRNSKNFGANWISAGYGLWFLREARFLNFPRMLLGTNCAISGTGFLVSGEVIREKGGWPFHLLTEDIEFSVNCAIDGKVIGYCDKAVIYDEQPVDFKQSW
;
A
#
# COMPACT_ATOMS: atom_id res chain seq x y z
N ALA A 1 11.87 3.63 -20.70
CA ALA A 1 10.47 3.46 -20.40
C ALA A 1 9.81 4.66 -19.69
N GLY A 2 10.45 5.83 -19.57
CA GLY A 2 9.86 7.06 -19.03
C GLY A 2 9.78 7.14 -17.48
N ALA A 3 10.30 6.15 -16.76
CA ALA A 3 10.37 6.18 -15.31
C ALA A 3 11.36 7.24 -14.81
N ARG A 4 10.98 7.95 -13.75
CA ARG A 4 11.87 8.87 -13.04
C ARG A 4 12.45 8.16 -11.83
N VAL A 5 13.76 8.29 -11.61
CA VAL A 5 14.47 7.66 -10.49
C VAL A 5 14.90 8.75 -9.52
N TYR A 6 14.46 8.64 -8.27
CA TYR A 6 14.88 9.47 -7.16
C TYR A 6 15.86 8.68 -6.30
N ARG A 7 17.15 9.02 -6.38
CA ARG A 7 18.21 8.33 -5.65
C ARG A 7 18.38 8.92 -4.27
N ARG A 8 18.41 8.06 -3.25
CA ARG A 8 18.65 8.42 -1.86
C ARG A 8 19.93 7.74 -1.35
N TYR A 9 20.82 8.52 -0.74
CA TYR A 9 22.14 8.07 -0.27
C TYR A 9 22.26 8.15 1.27
N ASN A 10 21.19 7.87 1.99
CA ASN A 10 21.19 7.90 3.44
C ASN A 10 21.22 6.45 3.98
N HIS A 11 22.28 6.09 4.69
CA HIS A 11 22.47 4.76 5.27
C HIS A 11 22.06 4.67 6.75
N GLN A 12 21.66 5.78 7.37
CA GLN A 12 21.21 5.82 8.77
C GLN A 12 19.70 5.63 8.88
N GLN A 13 18.95 6.22 7.97
CA GLN A 13 17.50 6.12 7.92
C GLN A 13 17.11 5.06 6.89
N VAL A 14 17.11 3.80 7.27
CA VAL A 14 16.81 2.66 6.41
C VAL A 14 15.34 2.29 6.55
N GLY A 15 14.69 1.94 5.45
CA GLY A 15 13.30 1.47 5.42
C GLY A 15 12.44 2.16 4.38
N LYS A 16 11.30 1.54 4.07
CA LYS A 16 10.34 1.97 3.06
C LYS A 16 9.73 3.34 3.41
N GLY A 17 9.35 3.54 4.68
CA GLY A 17 8.78 4.81 5.14
C GLY A 17 9.68 6.01 4.86
N TYR A 18 10.98 5.88 5.15
CA TYR A 18 11.96 6.94 4.82
C TYR A 18 12.16 7.15 3.32
N ALA A 19 12.01 6.09 2.51
CA ALA A 19 12.10 6.22 1.06
C ALA A 19 10.88 6.95 0.49
N LEU A 20 9.69 6.65 0.99
CA LEU A 20 8.45 7.34 0.63
C LEU A 20 8.49 8.81 1.05
N ASP A 21 8.90 9.11 2.29
CA ASP A 21 9.05 10.48 2.78
C ASP A 21 10.00 11.31 1.90
N TYR A 22 11.16 10.74 1.57
CA TYR A 22 12.10 11.38 0.66
C TYR A 22 11.49 11.65 -0.73
N LEU A 23 10.78 10.67 -1.30
CA LEU A 23 10.12 10.81 -2.60
C LEU A 23 9.07 11.91 -2.58
N PHE A 24 8.18 11.93 -1.58
CA PHE A 24 7.14 12.95 -1.49
C PHE A 24 7.71 14.37 -1.28
N LYS A 25 8.78 14.50 -0.50
CA LYS A 25 9.51 15.77 -0.37
C LYS A 25 10.13 16.25 -1.70
N CYS A 26 10.69 15.32 -2.48
CA CYS A 26 11.20 15.65 -3.82
C CYS A 26 10.08 16.08 -4.78
N LEU A 27 8.93 15.42 -4.73
CA LEU A 27 7.76 15.76 -5.55
C LEU A 27 7.23 17.15 -5.19
N SER A 28 7.03 17.43 -3.92
CA SER A 28 6.57 18.74 -3.42
C SER A 28 7.55 19.85 -3.80
N ALA A 29 8.85 19.68 -3.54
CA ALA A 29 9.87 20.66 -3.90
C ALA A 29 9.95 20.94 -5.42
N SER A 30 9.50 20.01 -6.26
CA SER A 30 9.45 20.20 -7.72
C SER A 30 8.11 20.74 -8.23
N GLY A 31 7.15 21.05 -7.34
CA GLY A 31 5.77 21.46 -7.71
C GLY A 31 4.98 20.37 -8.42
N LYS A 32 5.29 19.10 -8.16
CA LYS A 32 4.66 17.93 -8.79
C LYS A 32 3.78 17.11 -7.84
N ASP A 33 3.41 17.68 -6.72
CA ASP A 33 2.53 17.11 -5.70
C ASP A 33 1.04 17.42 -5.95
N VAL A 34 0.66 17.52 -7.23
CA VAL A 34 -0.67 17.93 -7.69
C VAL A 34 -1.61 16.78 -8.03
N TYR A 35 -1.20 15.54 -7.73
CA TYR A 35 -2.02 14.37 -8.04
C TYR A 35 -3.12 14.15 -6.99
N ASP A 36 -4.27 13.61 -7.43
CA ASP A 36 -5.38 13.26 -6.54
C ASP A 36 -5.06 12.05 -5.65
N GLY A 37 -4.18 11.18 -6.13
CA GLY A 37 -3.71 10.01 -5.38
C GLY A 37 -2.39 9.46 -5.91
N TYR A 38 -1.75 8.66 -5.07
CA TYR A 38 -0.48 8.01 -5.36
C TYR A 38 -0.59 6.52 -5.13
N PHE A 39 -0.29 5.71 -6.14
CA PHE A 39 -0.16 4.28 -5.99
C PHE A 39 1.22 3.90 -5.47
N VAL A 40 1.26 3.00 -4.51
CA VAL A 40 2.50 2.47 -3.93
C VAL A 40 2.58 0.98 -4.18
N PHE A 41 3.64 0.57 -4.87
CA PHE A 41 3.94 -0.83 -5.19
C PHE A 41 5.38 -1.18 -4.79
N ASP A 42 5.58 -2.41 -4.38
CA ASP A 42 6.92 -2.98 -4.29
C ASP A 42 7.41 -3.39 -5.69
N ALA A 43 8.73 -3.39 -5.89
CA ALA A 43 9.33 -3.57 -7.22
C ALA A 43 9.10 -4.95 -7.84
N ASP A 44 8.74 -5.92 -7.02
CA ASP A 44 8.47 -7.32 -7.39
C ASP A 44 6.99 -7.64 -7.61
N ASN A 45 6.09 -6.67 -7.46
CA ASN A 45 4.67 -6.91 -7.64
C ASN A 45 4.30 -7.08 -9.11
N TYR A 46 3.43 -8.06 -9.41
CA TYR A 46 2.62 -8.09 -10.62
C TYR A 46 1.27 -7.46 -10.35
N VAL A 47 0.88 -6.54 -11.20
CA VAL A 47 -0.35 -5.77 -11.09
C VAL A 47 -1.33 -6.26 -12.16
N ASP A 48 -2.57 -6.60 -11.76
CA ASP A 48 -3.63 -6.94 -12.73
C ASP A 48 -3.83 -5.77 -13.72
N PRO A 49 -4.03 -6.03 -15.01
CA PRO A 49 -4.25 -4.97 -16.01
C PRO A 49 -5.41 -4.01 -15.69
N ASN A 50 -6.39 -4.45 -14.93
CA ASN A 50 -7.54 -3.65 -14.53
C ASN A 50 -7.34 -2.92 -13.20
N PHE A 51 -6.24 -3.17 -12.49
CA PHE A 51 -6.00 -2.68 -11.14
C PHE A 51 -6.26 -1.17 -10.99
N VAL A 52 -5.62 -0.36 -11.82
CA VAL A 52 -5.73 1.11 -11.74
C VAL A 52 -7.17 1.55 -11.98
N ARG A 53 -7.86 0.94 -12.96
CA ARG A 53 -9.26 1.25 -13.24
C ARG A 53 -10.17 0.94 -12.05
N GLU A 54 -10.04 -0.25 -11.46
CA GLU A 54 -10.87 -0.67 -10.32
C GLU A 54 -10.60 0.18 -9.07
N MET A 55 -9.33 0.51 -8.82
CA MET A 55 -8.96 1.39 -7.72
C MET A 55 -9.51 2.81 -7.93
N ASN A 56 -9.39 3.39 -9.12
CA ASN A 56 -9.93 4.72 -9.43
C ASN A 56 -11.46 4.74 -9.29
N ASN A 57 -12.16 3.75 -9.82
CA ASN A 57 -13.61 3.67 -9.68
C ASN A 57 -14.06 3.63 -8.21
N THR A 58 -13.31 2.90 -7.37
CA THR A 58 -13.61 2.83 -5.94
C THR A 58 -13.26 4.15 -5.24
N PHE A 59 -12.13 4.77 -5.60
CA PHE A 59 -11.67 6.03 -5.01
C PHE A 59 -12.60 7.19 -5.33
N ASP A 60 -13.03 7.31 -6.58
CA ASP A 60 -13.97 8.34 -7.05
C ASP A 60 -15.36 8.17 -6.45
N GLY A 61 -15.74 6.95 -6.08
CA GLY A 61 -17.02 6.62 -5.46
C GLY A 61 -17.12 6.95 -3.97
N GLY A 62 -16.05 7.42 -3.32
CA GLY A 62 -16.05 7.68 -1.87
C GLY A 62 -14.99 8.69 -1.42
N HIS A 63 -15.02 9.00 -0.13
CA HIS A 63 -14.06 9.93 0.51
C HIS A 63 -13.02 9.14 1.31
N TYR A 64 -12.05 8.55 0.60
CA TYR A 64 -11.03 7.71 1.22
C TYR A 64 -9.70 8.46 1.39
N ALA A 65 -9.11 8.35 2.57
CA ALA A 65 -7.73 8.77 2.81
C ALA A 65 -6.74 7.84 2.09
N ALA A 66 -7.09 6.58 1.99
CA ALA A 66 -6.37 5.57 1.23
C ALA A 66 -7.29 4.40 0.85
N LEU A 67 -6.88 3.62 -0.14
CA LEU A 67 -7.49 2.34 -0.50
C LEU A 67 -6.43 1.25 -0.48
N THR A 68 -6.74 0.13 0.16
CA THR A 68 -5.96 -1.09 0.00
C THR A 68 -6.60 -2.02 -1.02
N SER A 69 -5.83 -2.94 -1.57
CA SER A 69 -6.24 -3.85 -2.64
C SER A 69 -6.20 -5.32 -2.21
N TYR A 70 -6.63 -6.21 -3.09
CA TYR A 70 -6.50 -7.64 -2.87
C TYR A 70 -5.06 -8.09 -3.19
N ARG A 71 -4.29 -8.37 -2.14
CA ARG A 71 -2.95 -8.94 -2.24
C ARG A 71 -3.04 -10.45 -2.37
N ASN A 72 -2.57 -10.98 -3.49
CA ASN A 72 -2.52 -12.40 -3.79
C ASN A 72 -1.05 -12.86 -3.87
N SER A 73 -0.81 -14.18 -3.91
CA SER A 73 0.53 -14.76 -3.99
C SER A 73 0.83 -15.23 -5.40
N LYS A 74 2.05 -14.93 -5.92
CA LYS A 74 2.57 -15.47 -7.19
C LYS A 74 2.95 -16.95 -7.07
N ASN A 75 3.49 -17.32 -5.92
CA ASN A 75 4.17 -18.58 -5.68
C ASN A 75 3.50 -19.44 -4.59
N PHE A 76 2.16 -19.36 -4.47
CA PHE A 76 1.37 -20.10 -3.49
C PHE A 76 1.72 -21.60 -3.46
N GLY A 77 1.92 -22.22 -4.62
CA GLY A 77 2.21 -23.64 -4.76
C GLY A 77 3.70 -24.02 -4.60
N ALA A 78 4.60 -23.10 -4.29
CA ALA A 78 6.03 -23.39 -4.20
C ALA A 78 6.37 -24.30 -3.01
N ASN A 79 5.84 -24.01 -1.82
CA ASN A 79 5.94 -24.86 -0.63
C ASN A 79 4.96 -24.40 0.46
N TRP A 80 4.99 -25.05 1.61
CA TRP A 80 4.08 -24.77 2.71
C TRP A 80 4.30 -23.39 3.37
N ILE A 81 5.52 -22.83 3.30
CA ILE A 81 5.81 -21.47 3.82
C ILE A 81 5.11 -20.42 2.95
N SER A 82 5.35 -20.45 1.64
CA SER A 82 4.70 -19.55 0.70
C SER A 82 3.17 -19.70 0.68
N ALA A 83 2.67 -20.94 0.81
CA ALA A 83 1.25 -21.20 0.97
C ALA A 83 0.68 -20.59 2.26
N GLY A 84 1.41 -20.67 3.38
CA GLY A 84 1.03 -20.06 4.65
C GLY A 84 0.87 -18.55 4.54
N TYR A 85 1.82 -17.86 3.90
CA TYR A 85 1.72 -16.42 3.62
C TYR A 85 0.55 -16.10 2.69
N GLY A 86 0.35 -16.89 1.62
CA GLY A 86 -0.78 -16.70 0.72
C GLY A 86 -2.13 -16.83 1.42
N LEU A 87 -2.28 -17.81 2.33
CA LEU A 87 -3.47 -17.96 3.16
C LEU A 87 -3.66 -16.79 4.14
N TRP A 88 -2.57 -16.27 4.69
CA TRP A 88 -2.62 -15.08 5.55
C TRP A 88 -3.19 -13.87 4.80
N PHE A 89 -2.68 -13.56 3.60
CA PHE A 89 -3.17 -12.44 2.80
C PHE A 89 -4.59 -12.66 2.27
N LEU A 90 -4.94 -13.90 1.92
CA LEU A 90 -6.33 -14.25 1.58
C LEU A 90 -7.27 -13.99 2.76
N ARG A 91 -6.88 -14.39 3.99
CA ARG A 91 -7.65 -14.10 5.20
C ARG A 91 -7.81 -12.60 5.42
N GLU A 92 -6.71 -11.84 5.30
CA GLU A 92 -6.73 -10.39 5.46
C GLU A 92 -7.68 -9.73 4.46
N ALA A 93 -7.57 -10.08 3.18
CA ALA A 93 -8.40 -9.52 2.12
C ALA A 93 -9.88 -9.89 2.30
N ARG A 94 -10.20 -11.18 2.40
CA ARG A 94 -11.58 -11.71 2.34
C ARG A 94 -12.32 -11.68 3.67
N PHE A 95 -11.63 -11.85 4.79
CA PHE A 95 -12.26 -12.00 6.09
C PHE A 95 -12.02 -10.80 7.04
N LEU A 96 -11.15 -9.88 6.68
CA LEU A 96 -10.94 -8.64 7.44
C LEU A 96 -11.32 -7.41 6.62
N ASN A 97 -10.61 -7.11 5.53
CA ASN A 97 -10.82 -5.87 4.80
C ASN A 97 -12.16 -5.85 4.04
N PHE A 98 -12.54 -6.93 3.37
CA PHE A 98 -13.81 -6.98 2.67
C PHE A 98 -15.04 -6.77 3.58
N PRO A 99 -15.19 -7.47 4.72
CA PRO A 99 -16.29 -7.20 5.65
C PRO A 99 -16.23 -5.79 6.25
N ARG A 100 -15.05 -5.26 6.56
CA ARG A 100 -14.90 -3.90 7.06
C ARG A 100 -15.39 -2.87 6.06
N MET A 101 -15.06 -3.05 4.78
CA MET A 101 -15.54 -2.18 3.70
C MET A 101 -17.07 -2.22 3.61
N LEU A 102 -17.70 -3.41 3.69
CA LEU A 102 -19.15 -3.56 3.67
C LEU A 102 -19.84 -2.91 4.87
N LEU A 103 -19.21 -2.94 6.04
CA LEU A 103 -19.73 -2.35 7.28
C LEU A 103 -19.40 -0.85 7.41
N GLY A 104 -18.70 -0.26 6.46
CA GLY A 104 -18.26 1.13 6.52
C GLY A 104 -17.25 1.41 7.65
N THR A 105 -16.49 0.41 8.09
CA THR A 105 -15.43 0.55 9.09
C THR A 105 -14.06 0.60 8.42
N ASN A 106 -13.05 1.09 9.15
CA ASN A 106 -11.69 1.24 8.61
C ASN A 106 -11.05 -0.10 8.24
N CYS A 107 -10.52 -0.17 7.02
CA CYS A 107 -9.61 -1.21 6.57
C CYS A 107 -8.18 -0.91 7.03
N ALA A 108 -7.25 -1.84 6.80
CA ALA A 108 -5.82 -1.64 7.05
C ALA A 108 -5.03 -1.83 5.77
N ILE A 109 -4.01 -1.02 5.57
CA ILE A 109 -3.05 -1.20 4.48
C ILE A 109 -2.12 -2.37 4.80
N SER A 110 -1.74 -3.12 3.81
CA SER A 110 -0.88 -4.30 3.90
C SER A 110 0.39 -4.13 3.04
N GLY A 111 1.20 -3.15 3.37
CA GLY A 111 2.53 -2.91 2.83
C GLY A 111 2.59 -2.46 1.38
N THR A 112 1.86 -3.04 0.46
CA THR A 112 1.97 -2.77 -0.98
C THR A 112 0.63 -2.83 -1.70
N GLY A 113 0.56 -2.34 -2.95
CA GLY A 113 -0.66 -2.34 -3.73
C GLY A 113 -1.77 -1.46 -3.16
N PHE A 114 -1.42 -0.29 -2.64
CA PHE A 114 -2.38 0.65 -2.11
C PHE A 114 -2.34 2.00 -2.83
N LEU A 115 -3.41 2.74 -2.71
CA LEU A 115 -3.52 4.14 -3.11
C LEU A 115 -3.62 5.00 -1.86
N VAL A 116 -2.87 6.08 -1.79
CA VAL A 116 -3.01 7.12 -0.78
C VAL A 116 -3.48 8.42 -1.43
N SER A 117 -4.45 9.10 -0.80
CA SER A 117 -4.95 10.39 -1.28
C SER A 117 -3.85 11.46 -1.31
N GLY A 118 -3.81 12.23 -2.39
CA GLY A 118 -2.92 13.38 -2.50
C GLY A 118 -3.21 14.45 -1.45
N GLU A 119 -4.46 14.58 -1.03
CA GLU A 119 -4.86 15.47 0.05
C GLU A 119 -4.17 15.10 1.36
N VAL A 120 -4.18 13.81 1.72
CA VAL A 120 -3.52 13.30 2.94
C VAL A 120 -2.02 13.54 2.90
N ILE A 121 -1.38 13.31 1.76
CA ILE A 121 0.05 13.56 1.60
C ILE A 121 0.38 15.05 1.77
N ARG A 122 -0.41 15.93 1.19
CA ARG A 122 -0.22 17.40 1.35
C ARG A 122 -0.46 17.86 2.79
N GLU A 123 -1.53 17.39 3.41
CA GLU A 123 -1.88 17.70 4.81
C GLU A 123 -0.77 17.29 5.79
N LYS A 124 -0.19 16.11 5.59
CA LYS A 124 0.90 15.58 6.42
C LYS A 124 2.29 16.14 6.06
N GLY A 125 2.41 16.88 4.96
CA GLY A 125 3.68 17.40 4.46
C GLY A 125 4.63 16.32 3.93
N GLY A 126 4.09 15.17 3.49
CA GLY A 126 4.81 14.00 2.99
C GLY A 126 4.35 12.69 3.63
N TRP A 127 5.29 11.79 3.91
CA TRP A 127 5.06 10.48 4.53
C TRP A 127 5.81 10.39 5.87
N PRO A 128 5.25 10.89 6.99
CA PRO A 128 5.94 10.95 8.27
C PRO A 128 5.92 9.62 9.08
N PHE A 129 5.71 8.49 8.43
CA PHE A 129 5.60 7.16 9.02
C PHE A 129 6.88 6.38 8.78
N HIS A 130 7.64 6.09 9.83
CA HIS A 130 9.01 5.58 9.71
C HIS A 130 9.27 4.29 10.50
N LEU A 131 8.26 3.71 11.13
CA LEU A 131 8.38 2.41 11.79
C LEU A 131 8.63 1.31 10.74
N LEU A 132 9.09 0.15 11.19
CA LEU A 132 9.28 -1.02 10.32
C LEU A 132 7.96 -1.42 9.64
N THR A 133 6.83 -1.18 10.30
CA THR A 133 5.47 -1.39 9.83
C THR A 133 4.82 -0.03 9.56
N GLU A 134 5.38 0.75 8.64
CA GLU A 134 4.91 2.10 8.29
C GLU A 134 3.46 2.12 7.79
N ASP A 135 3.02 1.04 7.19
CA ASP A 135 1.66 0.80 6.70
C ASP A 135 0.65 0.69 7.85
N ILE A 136 1.01 -0.03 8.92
CA ILE A 136 0.19 -0.11 10.14
C ILE A 136 0.19 1.23 10.87
N GLU A 137 1.35 1.88 10.99
CA GLU A 137 1.48 3.22 11.59
C GLU A 137 0.55 4.21 10.88
N PHE A 138 0.58 4.25 9.55
CA PHE A 138 -0.32 5.07 8.75
C PHE A 138 -1.79 4.69 8.98
N SER A 139 -2.11 3.40 8.99
CA SER A 139 -3.50 2.93 9.16
C SER A 139 -4.08 3.34 10.52
N VAL A 140 -3.29 3.20 11.59
CA VAL A 140 -3.67 3.66 12.94
C VAL A 140 -3.83 5.17 12.99
N ASN A 141 -2.91 5.90 12.38
CA ASN A 141 -2.98 7.36 12.32
C ASN A 141 -4.24 7.85 11.59
N CYS A 142 -4.60 7.24 10.45
CA CYS A 142 -5.86 7.53 9.77
C CYS A 142 -7.08 7.30 10.68
N ALA A 143 -7.09 6.20 11.43
CA ALA A 143 -8.19 5.92 12.35
C ALA A 143 -8.30 6.97 13.49
N ILE A 144 -7.17 7.41 14.05
CA ILE A 144 -7.12 8.47 15.08
C ILE A 144 -7.64 9.80 14.51
N ASP A 145 -7.28 10.13 13.27
CA ASP A 145 -7.70 11.37 12.60
C ASP A 145 -9.15 11.30 12.05
N GLY A 146 -9.86 10.19 12.28
CA GLY A 146 -11.22 9.98 11.75
C GLY A 146 -11.27 9.83 10.23
N LYS A 147 -10.15 9.51 9.58
CA LYS A 147 -10.03 9.31 8.14
C LYS A 147 -10.33 7.86 7.79
N VAL A 148 -10.96 7.65 6.64
CA VAL A 148 -11.41 6.32 6.22
C VAL A 148 -10.41 5.70 5.25
N ILE A 149 -10.00 4.47 5.55
CA ILE A 149 -9.28 3.59 4.62
C ILE A 149 -10.28 2.57 4.08
N GLY A 150 -10.45 2.56 2.77
CA GLY A 150 -11.31 1.61 2.08
C GLY A 150 -10.55 0.39 1.53
N TYR A 151 -11.28 -0.53 0.91
CA TYR A 151 -10.75 -1.73 0.28
C TYR A 151 -11.41 -1.97 -1.08
N CYS A 152 -10.60 -2.29 -2.09
CA CYS A 152 -11.07 -2.66 -3.43
C CYS A 152 -10.77 -4.14 -3.71
N ASP A 153 -11.78 -4.99 -3.68
CA ASP A 153 -11.66 -6.44 -3.89
C ASP A 153 -11.36 -6.84 -5.35
N LYS A 154 -11.66 -5.97 -6.30
CA LYS A 154 -11.45 -6.18 -7.73
C LYS A 154 -10.06 -5.76 -8.20
N ALA A 155 -9.37 -4.94 -7.43
CA ALA A 155 -7.99 -4.54 -7.70
C ALA A 155 -7.03 -5.60 -7.12
N VAL A 156 -6.41 -6.39 -7.97
CA VAL A 156 -5.57 -7.52 -7.55
C VAL A 156 -4.11 -7.23 -7.84
N ILE A 157 -3.26 -7.47 -6.86
CA ILE A 157 -1.81 -7.58 -7.03
C ILE A 157 -1.34 -8.99 -6.70
N TYR A 158 -0.24 -9.38 -7.30
CA TYR A 158 0.42 -10.66 -7.04
C TYR A 158 1.83 -10.37 -6.52
N ASP A 159 2.08 -10.83 -5.31
CA ASP A 159 3.32 -10.61 -4.58
C ASP A 159 4.08 -11.93 -4.39
N GLU A 160 5.41 -11.88 -4.33
CA GLU A 160 6.22 -13.07 -4.13
C GLU A 160 6.42 -13.32 -2.63
N GLN A 161 6.11 -14.54 -2.21
CA GLN A 161 6.19 -14.93 -0.79
C GLN A 161 7.48 -15.68 -0.50
N PRO A 162 8.04 -15.54 0.72
CA PRO A 162 9.20 -16.30 1.15
C PRO A 162 9.01 -17.80 0.95
N VAL A 163 10.09 -18.49 0.54
CA VAL A 163 10.09 -19.94 0.34
C VAL A 163 10.93 -20.68 1.40
N ASP A 164 11.64 -19.94 2.25
CA ASP A 164 12.39 -20.50 3.36
C ASP A 164 12.32 -19.60 4.62
N PHE A 165 12.67 -20.16 5.77
CA PHE A 165 12.64 -19.45 7.04
C PHE A 165 13.63 -18.27 7.10
N LYS A 166 14.74 -18.35 6.39
CA LYS A 166 15.75 -17.29 6.39
C LYS A 166 15.24 -16.04 5.67
N GLN A 167 14.42 -16.23 4.64
CA GLN A 167 13.74 -15.13 3.94
C GLN A 167 12.58 -14.54 4.77
N SER A 168 12.00 -15.37 5.64
CA SER A 168 10.85 -14.96 6.48
C SER A 168 11.29 -14.21 7.75
N TRP A 169 12.55 -14.37 8.14
CA TRP A 169 13.13 -13.78 9.35
C TRP A 169 13.84 -12.47 9.02
#